data_3b64acc6831dd9d0e4028bcc8a1192a1
#
_entry.id   3b64acc6831dd9d0e4028bcc8a1192a1
#
_cell.length_a   1.000
_cell.length_b   1.000
_cell.length_c   1.000
_cell.angle_alpha   90.00
_cell.angle_beta   90.00
_cell.angle_gamma   90.00
#
_symmetry.space_group_name_H-M   'P 1'
#
loop_
_entity.id
_entity.type
_entity.pdbx_description
1 polymer ?
#
loop_
_entity_poly.entity_id
_entity_poly.type
_entity_poly.pdbx_seq_one_letter_code
_entity_poly.pdbx_strand_id
1 'polypeptide(L)'
;VAFSSEIRSLFECDLVPRKLNHGALHDYLNYSTVHSPHTIIDGVFMLKAGCFLQIDENNFSISSYWDIRDSFKKELSSENIHESIKTLFLDSVSKRLISDVPFGAFLSGGIDSSAVVAAAARSSSKPVKTFCVSFDDKAYDESNYAKIVADLYQTDHYEIKLTPNEFLKDLPSALQAMDHPSGDGPNSYIVSKAAKSTGVSMVLSGLGGDELFAGYDIFTNAL
;
A
#
# COMPACT_ATOMS: atom_id res chain seq x y z
N VAL A 1 17.65 -8.68 21.00
CA VAL A 1 16.88 -8.39 19.78
C VAL A 1 16.26 -7.01 19.90
N ALA A 2 16.42 -6.18 18.88
CA ALA A 2 15.71 -4.91 18.76
C ALA A 2 14.72 -5.00 17.60
N PHE A 3 13.59 -4.36 17.69
CA PHE A 3 12.59 -4.30 16.62
C PHE A 3 11.91 -2.93 16.57
N SER A 4 11.45 -2.55 15.42
CA SER A 4 10.78 -1.27 15.14
C SER A 4 9.89 -1.41 13.92
N SER A 5 8.89 -0.56 13.76
CA SER A 5 8.10 -0.45 12.54
C SER A 5 8.87 0.21 11.40
N GLU A 6 9.90 1.01 11.70
CA GLU A 6 10.71 1.73 10.72
C GLU A 6 12.21 1.58 11.03
N ILE A 7 13.04 1.41 9.99
CA ILE A 7 14.51 1.25 10.13
C ILE A 7 15.13 2.50 10.77
N ARG A 8 14.64 3.70 10.41
CA ARG A 8 15.17 4.95 10.95
C ARG A 8 15.14 5.02 12.47
N SER A 9 14.15 4.42 13.11
CA SER A 9 14.07 4.36 14.58
C SER A 9 15.24 3.57 15.20
N LEU A 10 15.71 2.53 14.51
CA LEU A 10 16.87 1.76 14.95
C LEU A 10 18.16 2.60 14.86
N PHE A 11 18.25 3.49 13.87
CA PHE A 11 19.38 4.41 13.73
C PHE A 11 19.37 5.51 14.78
N GLU A 12 18.21 6.08 15.08
CA GLU A 12 18.10 7.14 16.08
C GLU A 12 18.40 6.64 17.51
N CYS A 13 18.25 5.34 17.74
CA CYS A 13 18.62 4.70 19.00
C CYS A 13 20.04 4.10 18.99
N ASP A 14 20.85 4.32 17.95
CA ASP A 14 22.19 3.75 17.77
C ASP A 14 22.24 2.20 17.91
N LEU A 15 21.14 1.53 17.60
CA LEU A 15 21.03 0.07 17.75
C LEU A 15 21.66 -0.70 16.59
N VAL A 16 21.82 -0.05 15.43
CA VAL A 16 22.41 -0.65 14.22
C VAL A 16 23.35 0.31 13.52
N PRO A 17 24.44 -0.16 12.93
CA PRO A 17 25.34 0.68 12.15
C PRO A 17 24.69 1.05 10.81
N ARG A 18 24.96 2.25 10.30
CA ARG A 18 24.56 2.70 8.95
C ARG A 18 25.43 2.03 7.89
N LYS A 19 25.31 0.72 7.74
CA LYS A 19 26.07 -0.09 6.81
C LYS A 19 25.18 -0.64 5.71
N LEU A 20 25.56 -0.42 4.45
CA LEU A 20 24.80 -0.89 3.30
C LEU A 20 24.90 -2.41 3.14
N ASN A 21 23.78 -3.07 2.91
CA ASN A 21 23.72 -4.46 2.49
C ASN A 21 23.94 -4.54 0.97
N HIS A 22 25.12 -4.97 0.53
CA HIS A 22 25.46 -5.03 -0.89
C HIS A 22 24.58 -6.03 -1.69
N GLY A 23 24.16 -7.14 -1.07
CA GLY A 23 23.22 -8.07 -1.71
C GLY A 23 21.87 -7.43 -1.96
N ALA A 24 21.33 -6.74 -0.96
CA ALA A 24 20.06 -6.01 -1.09
C ALA A 24 20.16 -4.84 -2.10
N LEU A 25 21.31 -4.16 -2.18
CA LEU A 25 21.53 -3.16 -3.23
C LEU A 25 21.52 -3.78 -4.62
N HIS A 26 22.15 -4.94 -4.80
CA HIS A 26 22.13 -5.68 -6.05
C HIS A 26 20.67 -6.06 -6.44
N ASP A 27 19.89 -6.57 -5.50
CA ASP A 27 18.47 -6.88 -5.72
C ASP A 27 17.71 -5.63 -6.16
N TYR A 28 17.89 -4.52 -5.44
CA TYR A 28 17.22 -3.27 -5.79
C TYR A 28 17.54 -2.76 -7.19
N LEU A 29 18.81 -2.83 -7.60
CA LEU A 29 19.24 -2.40 -8.93
C LEU A 29 18.69 -3.29 -10.05
N ASN A 30 18.43 -4.58 -9.78
CA ASN A 30 17.88 -5.50 -10.78
C ASN A 30 16.34 -5.55 -10.80
N TYR A 31 15.70 -5.40 -9.64
CA TYR A 31 14.27 -5.66 -9.47
C TYR A 31 13.48 -4.44 -8.97
N SER A 32 14.14 -3.29 -8.78
CA SER A 32 13.56 -2.08 -8.18
C SER A 32 12.95 -2.30 -6.78
N THR A 33 13.30 -3.42 -6.14
CA THR A 33 12.86 -3.79 -4.79
C THR A 33 13.93 -4.59 -4.06
N VAL A 34 13.86 -4.61 -2.73
CA VAL A 34 14.69 -5.48 -1.89
C VAL A 34 13.84 -6.63 -1.38
N HIS A 35 14.28 -7.86 -1.65
CA HIS A 35 13.51 -9.05 -1.29
C HIS A 35 13.56 -9.36 0.21
N SER A 36 12.38 -9.53 0.80
CA SER A 36 12.24 -10.03 2.18
C SER A 36 12.94 -11.39 2.35
N PRO A 37 13.64 -11.66 3.46
CA PRO A 37 13.67 -10.88 4.70
C PRO A 37 14.76 -9.80 4.76
N HIS A 38 15.51 -9.58 3.70
CA HIS A 38 16.60 -8.60 3.73
C HIS A 38 16.07 -7.17 3.71
N THR A 39 16.86 -6.25 4.25
CA THR A 39 16.69 -4.81 4.09
C THR A 39 17.93 -4.22 3.41
N ILE A 40 17.84 -2.97 3.01
CA ILE A 40 18.99 -2.24 2.45
C ILE A 40 20.12 -2.04 3.47
N ILE A 41 19.85 -2.25 4.76
CA ILE A 41 20.82 -2.10 5.86
C ILE A 41 21.32 -3.48 6.28
N ASP A 42 22.65 -3.60 6.35
CA ASP A 42 23.30 -4.82 6.80
C ASP A 42 22.97 -5.13 8.27
N GLY A 43 22.58 -6.38 8.54
CA GLY A 43 22.20 -6.85 9.87
C GLY A 43 20.75 -6.49 10.29
N VAL A 44 19.98 -5.79 9.44
CA VAL A 44 18.57 -5.51 9.68
C VAL A 44 17.70 -6.35 8.75
N PHE A 45 16.68 -7.01 9.33
CA PHE A 45 15.80 -7.92 8.60
C PHE A 45 14.34 -7.53 8.76
N MET A 46 13.57 -7.73 7.72
CA MET A 46 12.10 -7.65 7.79
C MET A 46 11.53 -8.95 8.34
N LEU A 47 10.55 -8.85 9.23
CA LEU A 47 9.72 -10.01 9.56
C LEU A 47 8.91 -10.40 8.33
N LYS A 48 8.99 -11.66 7.92
CA LYS A 48 8.26 -12.14 6.74
C LYS A 48 6.75 -12.00 6.93
N ALA A 49 6.04 -11.70 5.84
CA ALA A 49 4.58 -11.70 5.82
C ALA A 49 4.02 -13.05 6.31
N GLY A 50 2.91 -13.02 7.03
CA GLY A 50 2.29 -14.22 7.61
C GLY A 50 3.09 -14.89 8.72
N CYS A 51 4.09 -14.20 9.29
CA CYS A 51 4.91 -14.71 10.39
C CYS A 51 4.76 -13.86 11.65
N PHE A 52 5.02 -14.46 12.78
CA PHE A 52 5.21 -13.75 14.04
C PHE A 52 6.56 -14.11 14.67
N LEU A 53 7.10 -13.14 15.39
CA LEU A 53 8.34 -13.28 16.16
C LEU A 53 7.98 -13.43 17.63
N GLN A 54 8.43 -14.50 18.24
CA GLN A 54 8.34 -14.72 19.68
C GLN A 54 9.71 -14.57 20.30
N ILE A 55 9.80 -13.76 21.34
CA ILE A 55 11.05 -13.47 22.06
C ILE A 55 10.84 -13.85 23.53
N ASP A 56 11.74 -14.62 24.07
CA ASP A 56 11.88 -14.88 25.50
C ASP A 56 13.24 -14.40 26.02
N GLU A 57 13.54 -14.63 27.30
CA GLU A 57 14.76 -14.10 27.93
C GLU A 57 16.05 -14.51 27.23
N ASN A 58 16.12 -15.69 26.61
CA ASN A 58 17.33 -16.27 26.07
C ASN A 58 17.29 -16.57 24.58
N ASN A 59 16.10 -16.61 23.98
CA ASN A 59 15.90 -17.07 22.62
C ASN A 59 14.89 -16.21 21.86
N PHE A 60 14.91 -16.35 20.55
CA PHE A 60 13.84 -15.90 19.70
C PHE A 60 13.49 -16.97 18.66
N SER A 61 12.24 -17.00 18.24
CA SER A 61 11.78 -17.88 17.17
C SER A 61 10.82 -17.14 16.24
N ILE A 62 10.86 -17.49 14.95
CA ILE A 62 9.96 -16.98 13.94
C ILE A 62 9.10 -18.15 13.48
N SER A 63 7.79 -17.99 13.53
CA SER A 63 6.82 -18.99 13.11
C SER A 63 5.83 -18.41 12.12
N SER A 64 5.48 -19.20 11.10
CA SER A 64 4.44 -18.82 10.14
C SER A 64 3.07 -19.22 10.69
N TYR A 65 2.11 -18.28 10.64
CA TYR A 65 0.70 -18.54 10.96
C TYR A 65 -0.19 -18.53 9.71
N TRP A 66 0.33 -18.00 8.60
CA TRP A 66 -0.40 -17.92 7.34
C TRP A 66 0.56 -17.95 6.14
N ASP A 67 0.19 -18.68 5.10
CA ASP A 67 0.87 -18.67 3.80
C ASP A 67 -0.18 -18.75 2.70
N ILE A 68 -0.08 -17.86 1.71
CA ILE A 68 -1.02 -17.82 0.58
C ILE A 68 -1.08 -19.16 -0.16
N ARG A 69 0.04 -19.88 -0.24
CA ARG A 69 0.14 -21.18 -0.90
C ARG A 69 -0.73 -22.27 -0.28
N ASP A 70 -1.07 -22.14 1.02
CA ASP A 70 -1.96 -23.08 1.69
C ASP A 70 -3.42 -22.94 1.24
N SER A 71 -3.77 -21.78 0.68
CA SER A 71 -5.10 -21.52 0.13
C SER A 71 -5.34 -22.24 -1.20
N PHE A 72 -4.30 -22.52 -1.98
CA PHE A 72 -4.40 -23.27 -3.25
C PHE A 72 -4.75 -24.74 -3.09
N LYS A 73 -4.64 -25.28 -1.88
CA LYS A 73 -4.99 -26.69 -1.57
C LYS A 73 -6.49 -26.92 -1.41
N LYS A 74 -7.30 -25.87 -1.39
CA LYS A 74 -8.75 -25.96 -1.27
C LYS A 74 -9.37 -25.96 -2.65
N GLU A 75 -10.01 -27.08 -3.04
CA GLU A 75 -10.88 -27.10 -4.21
C GLU A 75 -12.06 -26.15 -3.95
N LEU A 76 -12.13 -25.07 -4.73
CA LEU A 76 -13.27 -24.19 -4.76
C LEU A 76 -14.27 -24.73 -5.79
N SER A 77 -15.51 -25.00 -5.39
CA SER A 77 -16.58 -25.24 -6.32
C SER A 77 -16.84 -23.98 -7.13
N SER A 78 -16.84 -24.08 -8.45
CA SER A 78 -16.99 -22.94 -9.37
C SER A 78 -18.39 -22.28 -9.32
N GLU A 79 -19.37 -22.89 -8.67
CA GLU A 79 -20.78 -22.51 -8.78
C GLU A 79 -21.15 -21.16 -8.18
N ASN A 80 -20.31 -20.49 -7.38
CA ASN A 80 -20.60 -19.17 -6.81
C ASN A 80 -19.35 -18.32 -6.56
N ILE A 81 -18.31 -18.48 -7.39
CA ILE A 81 -17.03 -17.82 -7.17
C ILE A 81 -17.14 -16.29 -7.14
N HIS A 82 -17.97 -15.70 -8.01
CA HIS A 82 -18.16 -14.25 -8.08
C HIS A 82 -18.82 -13.68 -6.79
N GLU A 83 -19.86 -14.34 -6.27
CA GLU A 83 -20.48 -13.91 -5.02
C GLU A 83 -19.57 -14.12 -3.82
N SER A 84 -18.76 -15.18 -3.83
CA SER A 84 -17.75 -15.44 -2.79
C SER A 84 -16.68 -14.36 -2.80
N ILE A 85 -16.12 -13.99 -3.96
CA ILE A 85 -15.14 -12.90 -4.10
C ILE A 85 -15.74 -11.59 -3.63
N LYS A 86 -16.94 -11.25 -4.09
CA LYS A 86 -17.64 -10.02 -3.70
C LYS A 86 -17.86 -9.95 -2.19
N THR A 87 -18.32 -11.03 -1.57
CA THR A 87 -18.56 -11.11 -0.12
C THR A 87 -17.27 -10.95 0.67
N LEU A 88 -16.21 -11.66 0.29
CA LEU A 88 -14.90 -11.55 0.92
C LEU A 88 -14.29 -10.15 0.76
N PHE A 89 -14.44 -9.55 -0.41
CA PHE A 89 -13.95 -8.20 -0.68
C PHE A 89 -14.67 -7.17 0.18
N LEU A 90 -16.01 -7.18 0.21
CA LEU A 90 -16.81 -6.27 1.04
C LEU A 90 -16.51 -6.44 2.54
N ASP A 91 -16.41 -7.67 3.03
CA ASP A 91 -16.02 -7.97 4.41
C ASP A 91 -14.60 -7.46 4.72
N SER A 92 -13.66 -7.67 3.80
CA SER A 92 -12.28 -7.20 3.94
C SER A 92 -12.20 -5.68 4.04
N VAL A 93 -12.93 -4.94 3.22
CA VAL A 93 -12.97 -3.47 3.29
C VAL A 93 -13.65 -3.03 4.57
N SER A 94 -14.82 -3.59 4.91
CA SER A 94 -15.56 -3.17 6.11
C SER A 94 -14.77 -3.35 7.40
N LYS A 95 -14.00 -4.43 7.51
CA LYS A 95 -13.10 -4.67 8.66
C LYS A 95 -11.99 -3.62 8.78
N ARG A 96 -11.53 -3.07 7.66
CA ARG A 96 -10.50 -2.02 7.65
C ARG A 96 -11.04 -0.63 7.96
N LEU A 97 -12.37 -0.44 7.90
CA LEU A 97 -13.01 0.82 8.30
C LEU A 97 -13.21 0.94 9.81
N ILE A 98 -12.96 -0.13 10.58
CA ILE A 98 -12.98 -0.09 12.05
C ILE A 98 -11.73 0.66 12.49
N SER A 99 -11.89 1.96 12.79
CA SER A 99 -10.80 2.87 13.09
C SER A 99 -11.23 3.92 14.10
N ASP A 100 -10.33 4.24 15.04
CA ASP A 100 -10.51 5.32 16.02
C ASP A 100 -10.12 6.70 15.45
N VAL A 101 -9.66 6.73 14.19
CA VAL A 101 -9.21 7.96 13.51
C VAL A 101 -9.98 8.17 12.21
N PRO A 102 -10.08 9.42 11.73
CA PRO A 102 -10.68 9.71 10.42
C PRO A 102 -9.95 8.97 9.31
N PHE A 103 -10.73 8.32 8.44
CA PHE A 103 -10.21 7.57 7.30
C PHE A 103 -10.66 8.15 5.97
N GLY A 104 -9.96 7.76 4.91
CA GLY A 104 -10.28 8.06 3.52
C GLY A 104 -9.87 6.93 2.58
N ALA A 105 -9.91 7.17 1.28
CA ALA A 105 -9.46 6.23 0.27
C ALA A 105 -8.75 6.97 -0.87
N PHE A 106 -7.68 6.38 -1.42
CA PHE A 106 -7.12 6.83 -2.69
C PHE A 106 -8.04 6.38 -3.84
N LEU A 107 -8.24 7.26 -4.80
CA LEU A 107 -9.14 7.04 -5.93
C LEU A 107 -8.47 7.52 -7.22
N SER A 108 -7.86 6.61 -7.96
CA SER A 108 -7.28 6.90 -9.29
C SER A 108 -8.30 6.85 -10.43
N GLY A 109 -9.47 6.25 -10.18
CA GLY A 109 -10.45 5.94 -11.23
C GLY A 109 -10.22 4.56 -11.89
N GLY A 110 -9.14 3.86 -11.55
CA GLY A 110 -8.92 2.46 -11.90
C GLY A 110 -9.91 1.53 -11.19
N ILE A 111 -10.05 0.30 -11.70
CA ILE A 111 -11.04 -0.68 -11.20
C ILE A 111 -10.88 -0.95 -9.71
N ASP A 112 -9.66 -1.18 -9.25
CA ASP A 112 -9.36 -1.59 -7.87
C ASP A 112 -9.67 -0.49 -6.87
N SER A 113 -9.17 0.72 -7.11
CA SER A 113 -9.45 1.87 -6.26
C SER A 113 -10.94 2.21 -6.24
N SER A 114 -11.62 2.10 -7.38
CA SER A 114 -13.06 2.31 -7.51
C SER A 114 -13.86 1.27 -6.72
N ALA A 115 -13.46 -0.01 -6.78
CA ALA A 115 -14.09 -1.07 -6.01
C ALA A 115 -13.93 -0.84 -4.49
N VAL A 116 -12.74 -0.43 -4.04
CA VAL A 116 -12.49 -0.09 -2.62
C VAL A 116 -13.38 1.07 -2.18
N VAL A 117 -13.48 2.14 -2.97
CA VAL A 117 -14.35 3.30 -2.67
C VAL A 117 -15.81 2.89 -2.64
N ALA A 118 -16.26 2.07 -3.60
CA ALA A 118 -17.63 1.56 -3.64
C ALA A 118 -18.00 0.74 -2.39
N ALA A 119 -17.08 -0.14 -1.96
CA ALA A 119 -17.26 -0.94 -0.76
C ALA A 119 -17.24 -0.08 0.52
N ALA A 120 -16.31 0.89 0.60
CA ALA A 120 -16.20 1.81 1.73
C ALA A 120 -17.45 2.69 1.87
N ALA A 121 -17.95 3.25 0.76
CA ALA A 121 -19.16 4.07 0.75
C ALA A 121 -20.41 3.29 1.20
N ARG A 122 -20.51 2.00 0.85
CA ARG A 122 -21.62 1.13 1.31
C ARG A 122 -21.55 0.80 2.79
N SER A 123 -20.36 0.77 3.36
CA SER A 123 -20.12 0.39 4.76
C SER A 123 -20.05 1.61 5.70
N SER A 124 -20.02 2.83 5.16
CA SER A 124 -19.90 4.06 5.92
C SER A 124 -21.25 4.79 6.01
N SER A 125 -21.57 5.33 7.18
CA SER A 125 -22.75 6.20 7.38
C SER A 125 -22.49 7.67 6.99
N LYS A 126 -21.24 8.02 6.70
CA LYS A 126 -20.83 9.37 6.29
C LYS A 126 -20.12 9.30 4.94
N PRO A 127 -20.12 10.40 4.16
CA PRO A 127 -19.34 10.48 2.94
C PRO A 127 -17.88 10.11 3.19
N VAL A 128 -17.34 9.19 2.40
CA VAL A 128 -15.92 8.78 2.47
C VAL A 128 -15.09 9.88 1.83
N LYS A 129 -14.02 10.31 2.48
CA LYS A 129 -13.05 11.21 1.86
C LYS A 129 -12.24 10.44 0.83
N THR A 130 -12.18 10.96 -0.40
CA THR A 130 -11.42 10.34 -1.49
C THR A 130 -10.38 11.30 -2.05
N PHE A 131 -9.23 10.77 -2.43
CA PHE A 131 -8.07 11.55 -2.88
C PHE A 131 -7.58 11.05 -4.22
N CYS A 132 -7.46 11.97 -5.18
CA CYS A 132 -6.90 11.74 -6.50
C CYS A 132 -5.76 12.72 -6.76
N VAL A 133 -4.73 12.29 -7.48
CA VAL A 133 -3.75 13.20 -8.06
C VAL A 133 -4.11 13.46 -9.50
N SER A 134 -4.12 14.73 -9.91
CA SER A 134 -4.28 15.15 -11.29
C SER A 134 -3.01 15.79 -11.82
N PHE A 135 -2.80 15.67 -13.12
CA PHE A 135 -1.64 16.20 -13.84
C PHE A 135 -2.06 17.13 -14.96
N ASP A 136 -1.18 18.07 -15.32
CA ASP A 136 -1.42 18.93 -16.49
C ASP A 136 -1.34 18.14 -17.81
N ASP A 137 -0.58 17.05 -17.84
CA ASP A 137 -0.50 16.16 -19.00
C ASP A 137 -1.68 15.18 -19.00
N LYS A 138 -2.58 15.38 -19.97
CA LYS A 138 -3.78 14.54 -20.13
C LYS A 138 -3.50 13.07 -20.41
N ALA A 139 -2.30 12.72 -20.86
CA ALA A 139 -1.93 11.33 -21.09
C ALA A 139 -1.79 10.52 -19.78
N TYR A 140 -1.55 11.22 -18.67
CA TYR A 140 -1.37 10.61 -17.33
C TYR A 140 -2.44 11.05 -16.34
N ASP A 141 -3.42 11.85 -16.76
CA ASP A 141 -4.47 12.40 -15.90
C ASP A 141 -5.71 11.49 -15.91
N GLU A 142 -5.93 10.79 -14.81
CA GLU A 142 -7.08 9.92 -14.58
C GLU A 142 -8.17 10.60 -13.73
N SER A 143 -8.04 11.88 -13.40
CA SER A 143 -8.94 12.59 -12.48
C SER A 143 -10.40 12.57 -12.94
N ASN A 144 -10.65 12.57 -14.25
CA ASN A 144 -12.00 12.47 -14.80
C ASN A 144 -12.69 11.15 -14.42
N TYR A 145 -11.96 10.02 -14.44
CA TYR A 145 -12.50 8.72 -14.03
C TYR A 145 -12.73 8.67 -12.53
N ALA A 146 -11.78 9.20 -11.76
CA ALA A 146 -11.93 9.34 -10.30
C ALA A 146 -13.19 10.16 -9.96
N LYS A 147 -13.43 11.26 -10.66
CA LYS A 147 -14.61 12.12 -10.46
C LYS A 147 -15.91 11.39 -10.74
N ILE A 148 -16.00 10.59 -11.81
CA ILE A 148 -17.20 9.79 -12.11
C ILE A 148 -17.55 8.87 -10.93
N VAL A 149 -16.55 8.20 -10.36
CA VAL A 149 -16.75 7.30 -9.21
C VAL A 149 -17.11 8.10 -7.95
N ALA A 150 -16.44 9.23 -7.72
CA ALA A 150 -16.72 10.10 -6.60
C ALA A 150 -18.15 10.63 -6.61
N ASP A 151 -18.64 11.08 -7.77
CA ASP A 151 -20.01 11.57 -7.97
C ASP A 151 -21.02 10.44 -7.79
N LEU A 152 -20.74 9.24 -8.31
CA LEU A 152 -21.62 8.07 -8.19
C LEU A 152 -21.83 7.64 -6.73
N TYR A 153 -20.78 7.65 -5.93
CA TYR A 153 -20.82 7.23 -4.53
C TYR A 153 -20.92 8.39 -3.54
N GLN A 154 -21.08 9.63 -4.04
CA GLN A 154 -21.24 10.85 -3.25
C GLN A 154 -20.16 11.00 -2.18
N THR A 155 -18.90 10.81 -2.59
CA THR A 155 -17.75 10.95 -1.70
C THR A 155 -17.39 12.42 -1.49
N ASP A 156 -16.71 12.73 -0.38
CA ASP A 156 -16.04 14.02 -0.17
C ASP A 156 -14.70 13.99 -0.90
N HIS A 157 -14.70 14.40 -2.18
CA HIS A 157 -13.61 14.17 -3.12
C HIS A 157 -12.63 15.34 -3.17
N TYR A 158 -11.35 15.02 -3.02
CA TYR A 158 -10.22 15.96 -3.09
C TYR A 158 -9.33 15.62 -4.29
N GLU A 159 -9.31 16.52 -5.25
CA GLU A 159 -8.36 16.47 -6.37
C GLU A 159 -7.10 17.26 -6.00
N ILE A 160 -5.95 16.62 -6.08
CA ILE A 160 -4.64 17.21 -5.78
C ILE A 160 -3.93 17.43 -7.11
N LYS A 161 -3.94 18.67 -7.59
CA LYS A 161 -3.21 19.02 -8.81
C LYS A 161 -1.71 19.04 -8.50
N LEU A 162 -0.95 18.19 -9.18
CA LEU A 162 0.49 18.08 -9.01
C LEU A 162 1.21 18.63 -10.24
N THR A 163 1.95 19.71 -10.05
CA THR A 163 2.84 20.24 -11.06
C THR A 163 4.26 19.67 -10.92
N PRO A 164 5.07 19.61 -12.00
CA PRO A 164 6.47 19.19 -11.91
C PRO A 164 7.29 19.97 -10.87
N ASN A 165 7.04 21.27 -10.75
CA ASN A 165 7.73 22.12 -9.78
C ASN A 165 7.37 21.77 -8.33
N GLU A 166 6.09 21.48 -8.05
CA GLU A 166 5.65 21.03 -6.72
C GLU A 166 6.22 19.66 -6.39
N PHE A 167 6.23 18.75 -7.35
CA PHE A 167 6.87 17.44 -7.19
C PHE A 167 8.34 17.59 -6.82
N LEU A 168 9.11 18.37 -7.59
CA LEU A 168 10.54 18.59 -7.34
C LEU A 168 10.80 19.27 -5.99
N LYS A 169 9.93 20.19 -5.57
CA LYS A 169 10.01 20.85 -4.26
C LYS A 169 9.83 19.86 -3.12
N ASP A 170 8.90 18.91 -3.25
CA ASP A 170 8.59 17.92 -2.20
C ASP A 170 9.51 16.68 -2.24
N LEU A 171 10.20 16.45 -3.35
CA LEU A 171 11.04 15.27 -3.56
C LEU A 171 12.10 15.05 -2.45
N PRO A 172 12.86 16.06 -1.98
CA PRO A 172 13.80 15.84 -0.88
C PRO A 172 13.13 15.32 0.39
N SER A 173 11.95 15.85 0.73
CA SER A 173 11.18 15.41 1.90
C SER A 173 10.61 14.00 1.71
N ALA A 174 10.18 13.67 0.50
CA ALA A 174 9.70 12.34 0.14
C ALA A 174 10.83 11.31 0.29
N LEU A 175 12.02 11.59 -0.26
CA LEU A 175 13.19 10.73 -0.14
C LEU A 175 13.61 10.54 1.32
N GLN A 176 13.58 11.61 2.13
CA GLN A 176 13.88 11.53 3.55
C GLN A 176 12.83 10.73 4.33
N ALA A 177 11.57 10.72 3.90
CA ALA A 177 10.51 9.96 4.52
C ALA A 177 10.53 8.46 4.19
N MET A 178 11.24 8.07 3.13
CA MET A 178 11.37 6.67 2.74
C MET A 178 12.28 5.91 3.69
N ASP A 179 11.77 4.82 4.22
CA ASP A 179 12.54 3.92 5.10
C ASP A 179 13.26 2.82 4.30
N HIS A 180 12.75 2.53 3.12
CA HIS A 180 13.25 1.55 2.17
C HIS A 180 13.30 2.15 0.76
N PRO A 181 14.29 1.85 -0.08
CA PRO A 181 14.29 2.33 -1.46
C PRO A 181 13.08 1.78 -2.24
N SER A 182 12.35 2.67 -2.89
CA SER A 182 11.15 2.36 -3.67
C SER A 182 11.00 3.33 -4.84
N GLY A 183 10.64 2.83 -6.01
CA GLY A 183 10.35 3.67 -7.18
C GLY A 183 9.08 4.51 -7.03
N ASP A 184 8.09 4.02 -6.27
CA ASP A 184 6.79 4.69 -6.06
C ASP A 184 6.71 5.52 -4.77
N GLY A 185 7.74 5.47 -3.92
CA GLY A 185 7.76 6.16 -2.62
C GLY A 185 7.44 7.65 -2.70
N PRO A 186 8.05 8.44 -3.60
CA PRO A 186 7.75 9.86 -3.73
C PRO A 186 6.29 10.15 -4.09
N ASN A 187 5.68 9.37 -4.97
CA ASN A 187 4.28 9.49 -5.36
C ASN A 187 3.36 9.23 -4.15
N SER A 188 3.55 8.09 -3.50
CA SER A 188 2.83 7.72 -2.27
C SER A 188 2.96 8.77 -1.17
N TYR A 189 4.14 9.39 -1.02
CA TYR A 189 4.37 10.47 -0.06
C TYR A 189 3.49 11.69 -0.34
N ILE A 190 3.46 12.14 -1.60
CA ILE A 190 2.72 13.36 -1.99
C ILE A 190 1.23 13.19 -1.74
N VAL A 191 0.66 12.07 -2.19
CA VAL A 191 -0.77 11.80 -2.01
C VAL A 191 -1.12 11.65 -0.52
N SER A 192 -0.26 10.98 0.26
CA SER A 192 -0.44 10.83 1.71
C SER A 192 -0.34 12.16 2.45
N LYS A 193 0.60 13.05 2.05
CA LYS A 193 0.73 14.40 2.59
C LYS A 193 -0.53 15.22 2.37
N ALA A 194 -1.10 15.13 1.17
CA ALA A 194 -2.35 15.83 0.84
C ALA A 194 -3.53 15.28 1.65
N ALA A 195 -3.69 13.96 1.76
CA ALA A 195 -4.72 13.35 2.59
C ALA A 195 -4.60 13.79 4.06
N LYS A 196 -3.39 13.79 4.60
CA LYS A 196 -3.12 14.26 5.98
C LYS A 196 -3.53 15.70 6.20
N SER A 197 -3.35 16.59 5.23
CA SER A 197 -3.73 17.99 5.33
C SER A 197 -5.24 18.22 5.51
N THR A 198 -6.08 17.24 5.13
CA THR A 198 -7.54 17.26 5.33
C THR A 198 -7.99 16.66 6.67
N GLY A 199 -7.04 16.32 7.56
CA GLY A 199 -7.30 15.71 8.86
C GLY A 199 -7.53 14.20 8.83
N VAL A 200 -7.22 13.54 7.71
CA VAL A 200 -7.28 12.08 7.57
C VAL A 200 -5.96 11.47 8.05
N SER A 201 -6.06 10.41 8.85
CA SER A 201 -4.90 9.70 9.42
C SER A 201 -4.72 8.29 8.85
N MET A 202 -5.75 7.74 8.21
CA MET A 202 -5.72 6.42 7.56
C MET A 202 -6.34 6.51 6.18
N VAL A 203 -5.70 5.91 5.19
CA VAL A 203 -6.21 5.89 3.81
C VAL A 203 -6.18 4.45 3.28
N LEU A 204 -7.30 4.01 2.72
CA LEU A 204 -7.38 2.75 1.98
C LEU A 204 -6.81 2.94 0.57
N SER A 205 -6.14 1.91 0.07
CA SER A 205 -5.62 1.84 -1.29
C SER A 205 -6.17 0.61 -2.02
N GLY A 206 -6.28 0.70 -3.34
CA GLY A 206 -6.55 -0.43 -4.23
C GLY A 206 -5.34 -1.35 -4.46
N LEU A 207 -4.18 -1.01 -3.87
CA LEU A 207 -2.95 -1.79 -4.01
C LEU A 207 -3.16 -3.25 -3.61
N GLY A 208 -2.66 -4.17 -4.41
CA GLY A 208 -2.87 -5.61 -4.25
C GLY A 208 -3.95 -6.19 -5.18
N GLY A 209 -4.76 -5.35 -5.83
CA GLY A 209 -5.77 -5.80 -6.79
C GLY A 209 -5.17 -6.42 -8.02
N ASP A 210 -4.25 -5.74 -8.67
CA ASP A 210 -3.55 -6.24 -9.86
C ASP A 210 -2.76 -7.53 -9.60
N GLU A 211 -2.19 -7.68 -8.41
CA GLU A 211 -1.49 -8.89 -7.99
C GLU A 211 -2.43 -10.09 -7.80
N LEU A 212 -3.65 -9.84 -7.31
CA LEU A 212 -4.63 -10.89 -7.06
C LEU A 212 -5.43 -11.27 -8.30
N PHE A 213 -5.71 -10.29 -9.17
CA PHE A 213 -6.59 -10.46 -10.33
C PHE A 213 -5.87 -10.37 -11.67
N ALA A 214 -4.53 -10.41 -11.65
CA ALA A 214 -3.67 -10.39 -12.85
C ALA A 214 -3.91 -9.14 -13.74
N GLY A 215 -4.00 -7.97 -13.12
CA GLY A 215 -4.27 -6.70 -13.80
C GLY A 215 -3.08 -6.12 -14.56
N TYR A 216 -1.85 -6.50 -14.21
CA TYR A 216 -0.65 -6.01 -14.91
C TYR A 216 -0.45 -6.66 -16.29
N ASP A 217 0.00 -5.87 -17.25
CA ASP A 217 0.30 -6.34 -18.63
C ASP A 217 1.28 -7.52 -18.67
N ILE A 218 2.16 -7.63 -17.68
CA ILE A 218 3.10 -8.74 -17.59
C ILE A 218 2.40 -10.10 -17.49
N PHE A 219 1.24 -10.16 -16.86
CA PHE A 219 0.46 -11.41 -16.76
C PHE A 219 -0.13 -11.80 -18.11
N THR A 220 -0.60 -10.80 -18.89
CA THR A 220 -1.15 -11.03 -20.24
C THR A 220 -0.06 -11.43 -21.23
N ASN A 221 1.15 -10.89 -21.10
CA ASN A 221 2.28 -11.19 -21.97
C ASN A 221 2.98 -12.51 -21.62
N ALA A 222 2.69 -13.10 -20.47
CA ALA A 222 3.26 -14.39 -20.04
C ALA A 222 2.43 -15.62 -20.46
N LEU A 223 1.22 -15.39 -20.99
CA LEU A 223 0.32 -16.41 -21.54
C LEU A 223 0.53 -16.56 -23.05
#